data_d0db59fe543f34bdac45ac6151853918
#
_entry.id   d0db59fe543f34bdac45ac6151853918
#
_cell.length_a   1.000
_cell.length_b   1.000
_cell.length_c   1.000
_cell.angle_alpha   90.00
_cell.angle_beta   90.00
_cell.angle_gamma   90.00
#
_symmetry.space_group_name_H-M   'P 1'
#
loop_
_entity.id
_entity.type
_entity.pdbx_description
1 polymer ?
#
loop_
_entity_poly.entity_id
_entity_poly.type
_entity_poly.pdbx_seq_one_letter_code
_entity_poly.pdbx_strand_id
1 'polypeptide(L)'
;RSGYIFVRRSVMFPFLESLDAPVTTQSCDQRVATTVPTQALQMMNSHFVNEQAGLMARTILHDHAGSPGAQIDKVYWRALSRPPDRAERKDCLQFLRMMADDHRQQLSGDNLSEDELASTIEARALEDLCHVAFNLNEFFFQQ
;
A
#
# COMPACT_ATOMS: atom_id res chain seq x y z
N ARG A 1 10.59 10.44 6.31
CA ARG A 1 10.15 11.46 5.34
C ARG A 1 11.29 11.72 4.36
N SER A 2 10.98 11.82 3.06
CA SER A 2 11.98 12.02 1.98
C SER A 2 12.86 13.26 2.16
N GLY A 3 12.42 14.25 2.92
CA GLY A 3 13.22 15.44 3.24
C GLY A 3 14.50 15.20 4.07
N TYR A 4 14.67 13.99 4.62
CA TYR A 4 15.87 13.61 5.40
C TYR A 4 16.82 12.68 4.63
N ILE A 5 16.52 12.38 3.36
CA ILE A 5 17.40 11.58 2.52
C ILE A 5 18.65 12.38 2.20
N PHE A 6 19.83 11.76 2.41
CA PHE A 6 21.10 12.38 2.06
C PHE A 6 21.22 12.53 0.54
N VAL A 7 21.20 13.76 0.04
CA VAL A 7 21.28 14.07 -1.38
C VAL A 7 22.73 14.31 -1.79
N ARG A 8 23.26 13.46 -2.68
CA ARG A 8 24.51 13.71 -3.39
C ARG A 8 24.21 14.29 -4.76
N ARG A 9 24.89 15.37 -5.15
CA ARG A 9 24.69 16.01 -6.46
C ARG A 9 24.97 15.07 -7.65
N SER A 10 25.86 14.11 -7.47
CA SER A 10 26.31 13.17 -8.51
C SER A 10 25.58 11.83 -8.51
N VAL A 11 24.73 11.55 -7.52
CA VAL A 11 24.03 10.26 -7.39
C VAL A 11 22.59 10.53 -6.96
N MET A 12 21.66 10.28 -7.86
CA MET A 12 20.24 10.34 -7.55
C MET A 12 19.81 9.02 -6.91
N PHE A 13 18.90 9.09 -5.93
CA PHE A 13 18.32 7.90 -5.34
C PHE A 13 17.32 7.27 -6.35
N PRO A 14 17.53 6.01 -6.79
CA PRO A 14 16.78 5.43 -7.91
C PRO A 14 15.26 5.49 -7.76
N PHE A 15 14.76 5.33 -6.54
CA PHE A 15 13.33 5.44 -6.24
C PHE A 15 12.78 6.86 -6.50
N LEU A 16 13.54 7.90 -6.16
CA LEU A 16 13.13 9.29 -6.42
C LEU A 16 13.27 9.66 -7.90
N GLU A 17 14.24 9.07 -8.58
CA GLU A 17 14.42 9.24 -10.03
C GLU A 17 13.21 8.74 -10.82
N SER A 18 12.70 7.57 -10.47
CA SER A 18 11.50 7.01 -11.11
C SER A 18 10.22 7.80 -10.84
N LEU A 19 10.20 8.61 -9.77
CA LEU A 19 9.09 9.51 -9.42
C LEU A 19 9.32 10.95 -9.91
N ASP A 20 10.12 11.12 -10.98
CA ASP A 20 10.40 12.43 -11.60
C ASP A 20 10.96 13.47 -10.61
N ALA A 21 11.81 13.04 -9.66
CA ALA A 21 12.50 13.98 -8.80
C ALA A 21 13.42 14.89 -9.64
N PRO A 22 13.48 16.21 -9.35
CA PRO A 22 14.29 17.14 -10.12
C PRO A 22 15.77 16.77 -10.05
N VAL A 23 16.43 16.84 -11.20
CA VAL A 23 17.89 16.62 -11.29
C VAL A 23 18.61 17.73 -10.52
N THR A 24 19.39 17.37 -9.52
CA THR A 24 20.06 18.33 -8.60
C THR A 24 21.15 19.17 -9.26
N THR A 25 21.52 18.86 -10.51
CA THR A 25 22.56 19.58 -11.28
C THR A 25 21.99 20.67 -12.20
N GLN A 26 20.68 20.71 -12.40
CA GLN A 26 20.02 21.69 -13.28
C GLN A 26 18.92 22.43 -12.54
N SER A 27 18.78 23.73 -12.85
CA SER A 27 17.62 24.51 -12.39
C SER A 27 16.37 24.03 -13.14
N CYS A 28 15.31 23.69 -12.41
CA CYS A 28 14.07 23.21 -12.98
C CYS A 28 12.97 24.24 -12.67
N ASP A 29 12.56 25.01 -13.65
CA ASP A 29 11.53 26.04 -13.50
C ASP A 29 10.12 25.43 -13.40
N GLN A 30 9.91 24.27 -13.99
CA GLN A 30 8.63 23.57 -13.99
C GLN A 30 8.84 22.05 -13.94
N ARG A 31 8.15 21.39 -12.99
CA ARG A 31 8.19 19.95 -12.88
C ARG A 31 7.29 19.33 -13.95
N VAL A 32 7.87 18.52 -14.83
CA VAL A 32 7.11 17.73 -15.79
C VAL A 32 6.64 16.47 -15.07
N ALA A 33 5.34 16.34 -14.87
CA ALA A 33 4.75 15.11 -14.35
C ALA A 33 4.56 14.13 -15.51
N THR A 34 5.34 13.05 -15.51
CA THR A 34 5.18 11.96 -16.48
C THR A 34 4.59 10.75 -15.77
N THR A 35 3.41 10.31 -16.23
CA THR A 35 2.84 9.04 -15.78
C THR A 35 3.42 7.93 -16.64
N VAL A 36 4.43 7.23 -16.13
CA VAL A 36 5.08 6.15 -16.88
C VAL A 36 4.74 4.80 -16.24
N PRO A 37 4.48 3.75 -17.05
CA PRO A 37 4.24 2.40 -16.54
C PRO A 37 5.30 1.87 -15.56
N THR A 38 6.54 2.34 -15.70
CA THR A 38 7.64 2.03 -14.81
C THR A 38 7.45 2.54 -13.38
N GLN A 39 6.77 3.67 -13.18
CA GLN A 39 6.45 4.21 -11.85
C GLN A 39 5.48 3.28 -11.11
N ALA A 40 4.40 2.86 -11.79
CA ALA A 40 3.43 1.92 -11.23
C ALA A 40 4.10 0.57 -10.87
N LEU A 41 4.91 0.01 -11.77
CA LEU A 41 5.64 -1.23 -11.51
C LEU A 41 6.62 -1.10 -10.33
N GLN A 42 7.30 0.04 -10.20
CA GLN A 42 8.22 0.26 -9.10
C GLN A 42 7.50 0.37 -7.76
N MET A 43 6.32 1.01 -7.74
CA MET A 43 5.50 1.07 -6.53
C MET A 43 4.97 -0.31 -6.13
N MET A 44 4.49 -1.10 -7.10
CA MET A 44 4.01 -2.46 -6.86
C MET A 44 5.10 -3.39 -6.31
N ASN A 45 6.35 -3.23 -6.76
CA ASN A 45 7.46 -4.11 -6.38
C ASN A 45 8.40 -3.50 -5.32
N SER A 46 8.10 -2.31 -4.82
CA SER A 46 8.96 -1.63 -3.84
C SER A 46 8.87 -2.29 -2.47
N HIS A 47 10.00 -2.77 -1.96
CA HIS A 47 10.11 -3.25 -0.59
C HIS A 47 9.61 -2.22 0.44
N PHE A 48 9.91 -0.93 0.20
CA PHE A 48 9.43 0.16 1.05
C PHE A 48 7.89 0.24 1.08
N VAL A 49 7.23 0.12 -0.08
CA VAL A 49 5.75 0.18 -0.14
C VAL A 49 5.15 -1.03 0.57
N ASN A 50 5.72 -2.22 0.38
CA ASN A 50 5.29 -3.43 1.08
C ASN A 50 5.44 -3.29 2.60
N GLU A 51 6.57 -2.78 3.08
CA GLU A 51 6.76 -2.50 4.52
C GLU A 51 5.72 -1.51 5.05
N GLN A 52 5.43 -0.43 4.32
CA GLN A 52 4.43 0.56 4.75
C GLN A 52 3.01 -0.03 4.75
N ALA A 53 2.67 -0.89 3.79
CA ALA A 53 1.41 -1.62 3.77
C ALA A 53 1.26 -2.53 5.01
N GLY A 54 2.29 -3.29 5.35
CA GLY A 54 2.31 -4.13 6.53
C GLY A 54 2.23 -3.34 7.84
N LEU A 55 2.91 -2.19 7.95
CA LEU A 55 2.81 -1.30 9.11
C LEU A 55 1.40 -0.71 9.25
N MET A 56 0.80 -0.28 8.14
CA MET A 56 -0.55 0.25 8.12
C MET A 56 -1.58 -0.82 8.51
N ALA A 57 -1.47 -2.02 7.95
CA ALA A 57 -2.35 -3.15 8.28
C ALA A 57 -2.29 -3.49 9.78
N ARG A 58 -1.09 -3.64 10.35
CA ARG A 58 -0.90 -3.90 11.79
C ARG A 58 -1.54 -2.83 12.67
N THR A 59 -1.39 -1.56 12.30
CA THR A 59 -1.99 -0.47 13.07
C THR A 59 -3.52 -0.50 13.00
N ILE A 60 -4.09 -0.86 11.85
CA ILE A 60 -5.56 -0.96 11.69
C ILE A 60 -6.09 -2.17 12.47
N LEU A 61 -5.41 -3.31 12.41
CA LEU A 61 -5.79 -4.53 13.14
C LEU A 61 -5.77 -4.34 14.66
N HIS A 62 -4.81 -3.60 15.17
CA HIS A 62 -4.75 -3.32 16.60
C HIS A 62 -6.06 -2.71 17.13
N ASP A 63 -6.70 -1.84 16.35
CA ASP A 63 -7.90 -1.12 16.76
C ASP A 63 -9.21 -1.77 16.25
N HIS A 64 -9.15 -2.56 15.17
CA HIS A 64 -10.31 -3.03 14.42
C HIS A 64 -10.23 -4.51 14.00
N ALA A 65 -9.58 -5.37 14.79
CA ALA A 65 -9.55 -6.81 14.53
C ALA A 65 -10.97 -7.41 14.44
N GLY A 66 -11.19 -8.33 13.49
CA GLY A 66 -12.47 -8.98 13.26
C GLY A 66 -13.58 -8.08 12.69
N SER A 67 -13.26 -6.86 12.26
CA SER A 67 -14.24 -5.93 11.71
C SER A 67 -13.87 -5.43 10.31
N PRO A 68 -14.05 -6.26 9.25
CA PRO A 68 -13.61 -5.92 7.89
C PRO A 68 -14.15 -4.60 7.35
N GLY A 69 -15.40 -4.25 7.69
CA GLY A 69 -15.99 -2.97 7.27
C GLY A 69 -15.25 -1.75 7.87
N ALA A 70 -14.91 -1.80 9.17
CA ALA A 70 -14.15 -0.74 9.82
C ALA A 70 -12.70 -0.69 9.31
N GLN A 71 -12.10 -1.83 9.03
CA GLN A 71 -10.76 -1.93 8.45
C GLN A 71 -10.71 -1.24 7.08
N ILE A 72 -11.66 -1.52 6.19
CA ILE A 72 -11.76 -0.88 4.87
C ILE A 72 -11.90 0.64 5.01
N ASP A 73 -12.78 1.11 5.90
CA ASP A 73 -12.95 2.54 6.14
C ASP A 73 -11.63 3.20 6.57
N LYS A 74 -10.88 2.55 7.45
CA LYS A 74 -9.58 3.07 7.92
C LYS A 74 -8.50 3.04 6.83
N VAL A 75 -8.48 2.02 5.97
CA VAL A 75 -7.58 1.99 4.80
C VAL A 75 -7.84 3.19 3.91
N TYR A 76 -9.10 3.44 3.53
CA TYR A 76 -9.47 4.58 2.69
C TYR A 76 -9.15 5.93 3.33
N TRP A 77 -9.50 6.11 4.60
CA TRP A 77 -9.19 7.35 5.33
C TRP A 77 -7.69 7.63 5.41
N ARG A 78 -6.86 6.59 5.61
CA ARG A 78 -5.41 6.75 5.73
C ARG A 78 -4.71 6.94 4.39
N ALA A 79 -5.13 6.21 3.36
CA ALA A 79 -4.53 6.27 2.04
C ALA A 79 -5.08 7.43 1.19
N LEU A 80 -6.41 7.63 1.19
CA LEU A 80 -7.10 8.52 0.24
C LEU A 80 -7.78 9.72 0.91
N SER A 81 -7.75 9.81 2.24
CA SER A 81 -8.37 10.90 3.03
C SER A 81 -9.88 11.06 2.82
N ARG A 82 -10.57 10.01 2.37
CA ARG A 82 -12.02 9.95 2.19
C ARG A 82 -12.57 8.57 2.58
N PRO A 83 -13.86 8.44 2.85
CA PRO A 83 -14.49 7.13 3.01
C PRO A 83 -14.65 6.43 1.65
N PRO A 84 -14.70 5.09 1.63
CA PRO A 84 -15.07 4.34 0.43
C PRO A 84 -16.53 4.57 0.08
N ASP A 85 -16.86 4.58 -1.21
CA ASP A 85 -18.24 4.53 -1.66
C ASP A 85 -18.85 3.13 -1.49
N ARG A 86 -20.13 2.98 -1.89
CA ARG A 86 -20.86 1.72 -1.70
C ARG A 86 -20.32 0.60 -2.59
N ALA A 87 -19.87 0.92 -3.79
CA ALA A 87 -19.30 -0.04 -4.74
C ALA A 87 -17.90 -0.44 -4.28
N GLU A 88 -17.05 0.53 -3.99
CA GLU A 88 -15.69 0.32 -3.47
C GLU A 88 -15.68 -0.56 -2.21
N ARG A 89 -16.58 -0.27 -1.27
CA ARG A 89 -16.72 -1.08 -0.05
C ARG A 89 -17.08 -2.53 -0.35
N LYS A 90 -18.00 -2.76 -1.28
CA LYS A 90 -18.40 -4.10 -1.71
C LYS A 90 -17.23 -4.84 -2.35
N ASP A 91 -16.50 -4.16 -3.24
CA ASP A 91 -15.38 -4.76 -3.96
C ASP A 91 -14.21 -5.06 -3.00
N CYS A 92 -13.93 -4.17 -2.04
CA CYS A 92 -12.93 -4.42 -1.00
C CYS A 92 -13.32 -5.61 -0.09
N LEU A 93 -14.59 -5.75 0.28
CA LEU A 93 -15.05 -6.91 1.06
C LEU A 93 -14.88 -8.21 0.27
N GLN A 94 -15.19 -8.20 -1.03
CA GLN A 94 -14.96 -9.36 -1.89
C GLN A 94 -13.47 -9.68 -2.02
N PHE A 95 -12.64 -8.66 -2.20
CA PHE A 95 -11.18 -8.79 -2.27
C PHE A 95 -10.61 -9.42 -1.00
N LEU A 96 -10.97 -8.91 0.19
CA LEU A 96 -10.50 -9.45 1.47
C LEU A 96 -10.88 -10.93 1.64
N ARG A 97 -12.08 -11.34 1.21
CA ARG A 97 -12.50 -12.75 1.25
C ARG A 97 -11.65 -13.61 0.32
N MET A 98 -11.44 -13.14 -0.90
CA MET A 98 -10.63 -13.85 -1.90
C MET A 98 -9.18 -14.02 -1.41
N MET A 99 -8.56 -12.98 -0.88
CA MET A 99 -7.21 -13.05 -0.32
C MET A 99 -7.14 -13.94 0.92
N ALA A 100 -8.15 -13.89 1.79
CA ALA A 100 -8.21 -14.77 2.95
C ALA A 100 -8.29 -16.26 2.56
N ASP A 101 -9.04 -16.58 1.51
CA ASP A 101 -9.13 -17.96 1.00
C ASP A 101 -7.80 -18.41 0.36
N ASP A 102 -7.13 -17.55 -0.39
CA ASP A 102 -5.82 -17.82 -0.98
C ASP A 102 -4.76 -18.04 0.10
N HIS A 103 -4.65 -17.14 1.08
CA HIS A 103 -3.72 -17.29 2.20
C HIS A 103 -4.01 -18.54 3.04
N ARG A 104 -5.28 -18.91 3.21
CA ARG A 104 -5.65 -20.15 3.91
C ARG A 104 -5.12 -21.38 3.17
N GLN A 105 -5.20 -21.40 1.84
CA GLN A 105 -4.64 -22.49 1.05
C GLN A 105 -3.12 -22.56 1.15
N GLN A 106 -2.45 -21.41 1.10
CA GLN A 106 -0.98 -21.32 1.22
C GLN A 106 -0.48 -21.77 2.60
N LEU A 107 -1.20 -21.46 3.66
CA LEU A 107 -0.83 -21.77 5.05
C LEU A 107 -1.36 -23.12 5.56
N SER A 108 -2.09 -23.88 4.73
CA SER A 108 -2.69 -25.16 5.14
C SER A 108 -1.68 -26.25 5.52
N GLY A 109 -0.38 -26.05 5.26
CA GLY A 109 0.72 -26.96 5.65
C GLY A 109 1.47 -26.55 6.91
N ASP A 110 1.19 -25.39 7.48
CA ASP A 110 1.89 -24.84 8.63
C ASP A 110 1.25 -25.37 9.93
N ASN A 111 2.09 -25.75 10.91
CA ASN A 111 1.65 -26.23 12.22
C ASN A 111 1.20 -25.07 13.14
N LEU A 112 0.25 -24.23 12.67
CA LEU A 112 -0.32 -23.13 13.43
C LEU A 112 -1.61 -23.58 14.13
N SER A 113 -1.90 -23.04 15.29
CA SER A 113 -3.23 -23.19 15.90
C SER A 113 -4.30 -22.49 15.06
N GLU A 114 -5.57 -22.89 15.18
CA GLU A 114 -6.66 -22.29 14.39
C GLU A 114 -6.76 -20.77 14.61
N ASP A 115 -6.55 -20.31 15.85
CA ASP A 115 -6.61 -18.87 16.18
C ASP A 115 -5.43 -18.10 15.58
N GLU A 116 -4.21 -18.66 15.61
CA GLU A 116 -3.02 -18.07 14.98
C GLU A 116 -3.15 -18.05 13.46
N LEU A 117 -3.70 -19.11 12.88
CA LEU A 117 -3.97 -19.17 11.46
C LEU A 117 -4.99 -18.10 11.03
N ALA A 118 -6.10 -17.98 11.75
CA ALA A 118 -7.12 -16.98 11.45
C ALA A 118 -6.58 -15.54 11.53
N SER A 119 -5.82 -15.23 12.60
CA SER A 119 -5.22 -13.91 12.79
C SER A 119 -4.16 -13.59 11.72
N THR A 120 -3.37 -14.57 11.32
CA THR A 120 -2.35 -14.42 10.28
C THR A 120 -2.99 -14.19 8.91
N ILE A 121 -4.06 -14.91 8.59
CA ILE A 121 -4.82 -14.74 7.35
C ILE A 121 -5.44 -13.34 7.29
N GLU A 122 -6.09 -12.89 8.38
CA GLU A 122 -6.66 -11.55 8.45
C GLU A 122 -5.59 -10.47 8.23
N ALA A 123 -4.43 -10.63 8.87
CA ALA A 123 -3.32 -9.69 8.74
C ALA A 123 -2.79 -9.60 7.31
N ARG A 124 -2.55 -10.74 6.67
CA ARG A 124 -2.05 -10.79 5.29
C ARG A 124 -3.06 -10.22 4.29
N ALA A 125 -4.33 -10.61 4.40
CA ALA A 125 -5.37 -10.09 3.51
C ALA A 125 -5.53 -8.57 3.63
N LEU A 126 -5.43 -8.02 4.85
CA LEU A 126 -5.46 -6.57 5.06
C LEU A 126 -4.21 -5.87 4.55
N GLU A 127 -3.02 -6.50 4.66
CA GLU A 127 -1.77 -6.00 4.08
C GLU A 127 -1.88 -5.87 2.56
N ASP A 128 -2.44 -6.89 1.90
CA ASP A 128 -2.70 -6.87 0.45
C ASP A 128 -3.66 -5.72 0.06
N LEU A 129 -4.72 -5.48 0.85
CA LEU A 129 -5.64 -4.37 0.61
C LEU A 129 -4.93 -3.01 0.78
N CYS A 130 -4.09 -2.85 1.80
CA CYS A 130 -3.29 -1.64 1.99
C CYS A 130 -2.32 -1.42 0.82
N HIS A 131 -1.69 -2.49 0.33
CA HIS A 131 -0.81 -2.44 -0.83
C HIS A 131 -1.55 -2.01 -2.10
N VAL A 132 -2.75 -2.55 -2.35
CA VAL A 132 -3.61 -2.11 -3.46
C VAL A 132 -3.97 -0.64 -3.32
N ALA A 133 -4.35 -0.17 -2.12
CA ALA A 133 -4.71 1.22 -1.88
C ALA A 133 -3.56 2.19 -2.19
N PHE A 134 -2.31 1.81 -1.90
CA PHE A 134 -1.13 2.60 -2.25
C PHE A 134 -0.82 2.62 -3.75
N ASN A 135 -1.38 1.69 -4.52
CA ASN A 135 -1.22 1.63 -5.98
C ASN A 135 -2.40 2.23 -6.76
N LEU A 136 -3.41 2.77 -6.08
CA LEU A 136 -4.48 3.50 -6.74
C LEU A 136 -3.98 4.84 -7.31
N ASN A 137 -4.45 5.19 -8.50
CA ASN A 137 -4.12 6.48 -9.13
C ASN A 137 -4.45 7.67 -8.22
N GLU A 138 -5.54 7.58 -7.46
CA GLU A 138 -5.99 8.61 -6.52
C GLU A 138 -4.97 8.85 -5.39
N PHE A 139 -4.19 7.84 -5.00
CA PHE A 139 -3.14 7.99 -4.00
C PHE A 139 -2.00 8.91 -4.47
N PHE A 140 -1.71 8.91 -5.78
CA PHE A 140 -0.63 9.70 -6.39
C PHE A 140 -1.08 11.04 -6.91
N PHE A 141 -2.28 11.10 -7.45
CA PHE A 141 -2.81 12.27 -8.15
C PHE A 141 -4.02 12.79 -7.37
N GLN A 142 -3.78 13.79 -6.52
CA GLN A 142 -4.87 14.58 -5.95
C GLN A 142 -5.44 15.44 -7.10
N GLN A 143 -6.71 15.19 -7.44
CA GLN A 143 -7.46 16.05 -8.35
C GLN A 143 -7.94 17.30 -7.61
#